data_1e8f9f66bebcbad73f241aa2c9b174a5
#
_entry.id   1e8f9f66bebcbad73f241aa2c9b174a5
#
_cell.length_a   1.000
_cell.length_b   1.000
_cell.length_c   1.000
_cell.angle_alpha   90.00
_cell.angle_beta   90.00
_cell.angle_gamma   90.00
#
_symmetry.space_group_name_H-M   'P 1'
#
loop_
_entity.id
_entity.type
_entity.pdbx_description
1 polymer ?
#
loop_
_entity_poly.entity_id
_entity_poly.type
_entity_poly.pdbx_seq_one_letter_code
_entity_poly.pdbx_strand_id
1 'polypeptide(L)'
;DVVATRLSGKYLFRPLNLRYDAFMFLQKTIRSRTVVKGIGVHSGKPCTLTFLPAPANTGVHFVRADLPNKPSLRVIADNVSATGNATTLGGAQFSVATVEHCLSALSALRIDNLFIELDGPEIPICDGSAQDFLAALHRVGLVEQDQPRKYCYVTQAVYFSEGEKQAYVVPYHGLRLTVTIDFPHPVIGKQKIDLDINDQSFTRELASARTFGFIKDVEMLKSRGLAFGASLENAIG
;
A
#
# COMPACT_ATOMS: atom_id res chain seq x y z
N ASP A 1 -18.42 -1.48 -6.62
CA ASP A 1 -18.33 -0.01 -6.78
C ASP A 1 -18.24 0.62 -5.41
N VAL A 2 -17.02 0.81 -4.90
CA VAL A 2 -16.83 1.61 -3.69
C VAL A 2 -16.93 3.08 -4.11
N VAL A 3 -18.12 3.61 -4.03
CA VAL A 3 -18.33 5.06 -4.08
C VAL A 3 -17.78 5.60 -2.77
N ALA A 4 -16.63 6.25 -2.81
CA ALA A 4 -16.17 7.07 -1.71
C ALA A 4 -17.24 8.16 -1.47
N THR A 5 -18.10 7.93 -0.51
CA THR A 5 -19.11 8.92 -0.10
C THR A 5 -18.32 10.11 0.44
N ARG A 6 -18.26 11.19 -0.34
CA ARG A 6 -17.76 12.50 0.10
C ARG A 6 -18.58 12.90 1.33
N LEU A 7 -18.06 12.65 2.50
CA LEU A 7 -18.60 13.24 3.71
C LEU A 7 -18.38 14.74 3.64
N SER A 8 -19.50 15.48 3.57
CA SER A 8 -19.58 16.91 3.39
C SER A 8 -18.66 17.68 4.36
N GLY A 9 -17.59 18.26 3.83
CA GLY A 9 -17.06 19.56 4.23
C GLY A 9 -16.42 19.74 5.60
N LYS A 10 -16.18 18.72 6.43
CA LYS A 10 -15.41 18.87 7.68
C LYS A 10 -14.30 17.84 7.71
N TYR A 11 -13.06 18.31 7.60
CA TYR A 11 -11.88 17.48 7.76
C TYR A 11 -11.93 16.83 9.15
N LEU A 12 -12.15 15.51 9.18
CA LEU A 12 -12.06 14.67 10.39
C LEU A 12 -10.61 14.55 10.90
N PHE A 13 -9.67 15.07 10.12
CA PHE A 13 -8.25 15.10 10.43
C PHE A 13 -7.80 16.55 10.56
N ARG A 14 -7.17 16.90 11.68
CA ARG A 14 -6.48 18.18 11.84
C ARG A 14 -4.99 17.97 11.77
N PRO A 15 -4.23 18.78 11.01
CA PRO A 15 -2.78 18.86 11.19
C PRO A 15 -2.50 19.36 12.60
N LEU A 16 -1.66 18.63 13.34
CA LEU A 16 -1.28 19.05 14.67
C LEU A 16 -0.25 20.19 14.58
N ASN A 17 -0.61 21.38 15.05
CA ASN A 17 0.36 22.40 15.44
C ASN A 17 0.84 22.04 16.84
N LEU A 18 1.75 21.09 16.95
CA LEU A 18 2.40 20.74 18.22
C LEU A 18 3.43 21.83 18.59
N ARG A 19 3.05 22.74 19.46
CA ARG A 19 3.97 23.39 20.38
C ARG A 19 4.08 22.50 21.64
N TYR A 20 4.68 21.34 21.49
CA TYR A 20 5.14 20.51 22.62
C TYR A 20 6.45 19.88 22.21
N ASP A 21 7.41 19.90 23.11
CA ASP A 21 8.75 19.28 23.07
C ASP A 21 8.66 17.74 22.98
N ALA A 22 7.89 17.20 22.05
CA ALA A 22 7.87 15.80 21.72
C ALA A 22 8.76 15.61 20.50
N PHE A 23 9.69 14.72 20.55
CA PHE A 23 10.58 14.24 19.50
C PHE A 23 9.99 14.46 18.12
N MET A 24 10.47 15.49 17.43
CA MET A 24 10.00 15.82 16.10
C MET A 24 10.63 14.80 15.16
N PHE A 25 9.87 13.77 14.80
CA PHE A 25 10.33 12.82 13.80
C PHE A 25 10.52 13.53 12.46
N LEU A 26 11.67 13.33 11.86
CA LEU A 26 12.00 13.88 10.55
C LEU A 26 11.43 12.99 9.43
N GLN A 27 11.18 13.61 8.29
CA GLN A 27 10.81 12.90 7.08
C GLN A 27 11.94 11.96 6.65
N LYS A 28 11.58 10.89 5.93
CA LYS A 28 12.53 9.88 5.47
C LYS A 28 12.39 9.62 3.98
N THR A 29 13.54 9.36 3.37
CA THR A 29 13.67 8.78 2.03
C THR A 29 14.68 7.63 2.08
N ILE A 30 14.89 6.94 0.95
CA ILE A 30 15.94 5.92 0.83
C ILE A 30 17.31 6.56 0.53
N ARG A 31 18.40 5.89 0.92
CA ARG A 31 19.76 6.39 0.74
C ARG A 31 20.20 6.38 -0.73
N SER A 32 19.81 5.36 -1.48
CA SER A 32 20.19 5.19 -2.88
C SER A 32 19.14 4.38 -3.64
N ARG A 33 19.26 4.39 -4.95
CA ARG A 33 18.40 3.64 -5.87
C ARG A 33 18.39 2.14 -5.54
N THR A 34 17.22 1.52 -5.59
CA THR A 34 17.07 0.06 -5.56
C THR A 34 15.98 -0.40 -6.54
N VAL A 35 15.98 -1.69 -6.87
CA VAL A 35 15.11 -2.26 -7.90
C VAL A 35 14.49 -3.56 -7.40
N VAL A 36 13.20 -3.74 -7.70
CA VAL A 36 12.46 -5.00 -7.59
C VAL A 36 11.94 -5.38 -8.97
N LYS A 37 12.10 -6.64 -9.36
CA LYS A 37 11.62 -7.17 -10.63
C LYS A 37 10.70 -8.36 -10.39
N GLY A 38 9.72 -8.52 -11.24
CA GLY A 38 8.80 -9.65 -11.20
C GLY A 38 7.74 -9.55 -12.28
N ILE A 39 6.60 -10.14 -12.05
CA ILE A 39 5.44 -10.10 -12.94
C ILE A 39 4.24 -9.53 -12.21
N GLY A 40 3.34 -8.86 -12.94
CA GLY A 40 2.04 -8.46 -12.40
C GLY A 40 1.14 -9.68 -12.18
N VAL A 41 0.48 -9.76 -11.02
CA VAL A 41 -0.40 -10.91 -10.72
C VAL A 41 -1.60 -10.98 -11.65
N HIS A 42 -2.14 -9.85 -12.06
CA HIS A 42 -3.29 -9.80 -12.94
C HIS A 42 -2.90 -9.79 -14.42
N SER A 43 -1.92 -8.96 -14.79
CA SER A 43 -1.48 -8.82 -16.18
C SER A 43 -0.63 -9.98 -16.70
N GLY A 44 0.08 -10.70 -15.81
CA GLY A 44 1.09 -11.69 -16.17
C GLY A 44 2.32 -11.12 -16.87
N LYS A 45 2.43 -9.79 -16.97
CA LYS A 45 3.52 -9.12 -17.70
C LYS A 45 4.70 -8.86 -16.77
N PRO A 46 5.95 -9.00 -17.26
CA PRO A 46 7.12 -8.56 -16.55
C PRO A 46 7.03 -7.07 -16.19
N CYS A 47 7.50 -6.73 -15.01
CA CYS A 47 7.59 -5.35 -14.55
C CYS A 47 8.85 -5.13 -13.73
N THR A 48 9.50 -4.00 -13.94
CA THR A 48 10.63 -3.50 -13.16
C THR A 48 10.17 -2.29 -12.36
N LEU A 49 10.26 -2.39 -11.05
CA LEU A 49 9.98 -1.30 -10.13
C LEU A 49 11.30 -0.72 -9.63
N THR A 50 11.53 0.57 -9.87
CA THR A 50 12.73 1.27 -9.43
C THR A 50 12.37 2.30 -8.38
N PHE A 51 12.92 2.14 -7.19
CA PHE A 51 12.81 3.12 -6.10
C PHE A 51 13.95 4.14 -6.19
N LEU A 52 13.62 5.41 -6.13
CA LEU A 52 14.56 6.53 -6.20
C LEU A 52 14.31 7.47 -5.02
N PRO A 53 15.37 7.97 -4.34
CA PRO A 53 15.19 8.96 -3.30
C PRO A 53 14.54 10.23 -3.85
N ALA A 54 13.73 10.88 -3.03
CA ALA A 54 13.08 12.13 -3.39
C ALA A 54 13.35 13.22 -2.34
N PRO A 55 13.37 14.51 -2.72
CA PRO A 55 13.52 15.62 -1.79
C PRO A 55 12.43 15.63 -0.71
N ALA A 56 12.70 16.28 0.41
CA ALA A 56 11.71 16.49 1.45
C ALA A 56 10.46 17.22 0.91
N ASN A 57 9.31 16.90 1.48
CA ASN A 57 7.99 17.40 1.07
C ASN A 57 7.50 16.98 -0.32
N THR A 58 8.19 16.07 -1.01
CA THR A 58 7.73 15.50 -2.29
C THR A 58 6.51 14.60 -2.10
N GLY A 59 6.51 13.76 -1.05
CA GLY A 59 5.59 12.64 -0.93
C GLY A 59 6.03 11.44 -1.78
N VAL A 60 5.20 10.42 -1.84
CA VAL A 60 5.43 9.23 -2.67
C VAL A 60 4.74 9.40 -4.02
N HIS A 61 5.45 9.14 -5.11
CA HIS A 61 4.94 9.24 -6.48
C HIS A 61 5.25 7.99 -7.27
N PHE A 62 4.26 7.47 -7.98
CA PHE A 62 4.47 6.52 -9.07
C PHE A 62 4.76 7.27 -10.36
N VAL A 63 5.74 6.79 -11.14
CA VAL A 63 6.16 7.36 -12.43
C VAL A 63 6.11 6.25 -13.48
N ARG A 64 5.29 6.39 -14.51
CA ARG A 64 5.21 5.45 -15.64
C ARG A 64 6.35 5.73 -16.62
N ALA A 65 7.50 5.08 -16.37
CA ALA A 65 8.72 5.28 -17.15
C ALA A 65 8.62 4.76 -18.60
N ASP A 66 7.65 3.87 -18.85
CA ASP A 66 7.34 3.30 -20.16
C ASP A 66 6.46 4.21 -21.05
N LEU A 67 5.86 5.25 -20.47
CA LEU A 67 5.00 6.17 -21.21
C LEU A 67 5.74 7.44 -21.65
N PRO A 68 5.32 8.08 -22.76
CA PRO A 68 5.84 9.38 -23.17
C PRO A 68 5.73 10.42 -22.05
N ASN A 69 6.74 11.27 -21.90
CA ASN A 69 6.84 12.30 -20.86
C ASN A 69 6.85 11.77 -19.41
N LYS A 70 6.94 10.46 -19.20
CA LYS A 70 7.00 9.80 -17.87
C LYS A 70 6.00 10.41 -16.88
N PRO A 71 4.69 10.31 -17.14
CA PRO A 71 3.71 10.94 -16.28
C PRO A 71 3.81 10.37 -14.86
N SER A 72 3.58 11.23 -13.86
CA SER A 72 3.66 10.87 -12.45
C SER A 72 2.32 11.03 -11.75
N LEU A 73 2.08 10.21 -10.72
CA LEU A 73 0.88 10.19 -9.91
C LEU A 73 1.26 10.15 -8.43
N ARG A 74 0.77 11.09 -7.66
CA ARG A 74 0.99 11.12 -6.22
C ARG A 74 0.17 10.03 -5.53
N VAL A 75 0.77 9.36 -4.56
CA VAL A 75 0.11 8.35 -3.72
C VAL A 75 -0.70 9.06 -2.64
N ILE A 76 -1.98 9.24 -2.91
CA ILE A 76 -2.99 9.79 -1.98
C ILE A 76 -4.32 9.05 -2.18
N ALA A 77 -5.18 9.06 -1.16
CA ALA A 77 -6.45 8.36 -1.19
C ALA A 77 -7.37 8.84 -2.33
N ASP A 78 -7.33 10.14 -2.66
CA ASP A 78 -8.15 10.72 -3.74
C ASP A 78 -7.81 10.16 -5.13
N ASN A 79 -6.65 9.56 -5.28
CA ASN A 79 -6.22 8.94 -6.54
C ASN A 79 -6.55 7.43 -6.61
N VAL A 80 -7.23 6.85 -5.61
CA VAL A 80 -7.73 5.48 -5.70
C VAL A 80 -8.87 5.42 -6.71
N SER A 81 -8.66 4.67 -7.78
CA SER A 81 -9.62 4.56 -8.89
C SER A 81 -10.37 3.23 -8.93
N ALA A 82 -9.80 2.17 -8.34
CA ALA A 82 -10.46 0.87 -8.22
C ALA A 82 -9.91 0.08 -7.02
N THR A 83 -10.76 -0.82 -6.49
CA THR A 83 -10.44 -1.71 -5.35
C THR A 83 -10.91 -3.16 -5.59
N GLY A 84 -11.29 -3.49 -6.81
CA GLY A 84 -11.72 -4.86 -7.19
C GLY A 84 -10.51 -5.76 -7.42
N ASN A 85 -10.26 -6.73 -6.53
CA ASN A 85 -9.15 -7.69 -6.52
C ASN A 85 -7.73 -7.09 -6.38
N ALA A 86 -7.58 -5.77 -6.44
CA ALA A 86 -6.35 -5.03 -6.18
C ALA A 86 -6.66 -3.57 -5.94
N THR A 87 -5.77 -2.86 -5.23
CA THR A 87 -5.84 -1.41 -5.13
C THR A 87 -5.16 -0.80 -6.36
N THR A 88 -5.93 0.01 -7.10
CA THR A 88 -5.43 0.73 -8.28
C THR A 88 -5.46 2.23 -8.01
N LEU A 89 -4.33 2.89 -8.26
CA LEU A 89 -4.22 4.35 -8.28
C LEU A 89 -4.22 4.84 -9.72
N GLY A 90 -4.91 5.95 -9.99
CA GLY A 90 -4.85 6.55 -11.32
C GLY A 90 -6.08 7.31 -11.72
N GLY A 91 -6.13 7.62 -13.00
CA GLY A 91 -7.18 8.39 -13.64
C GLY A 91 -7.21 8.15 -15.16
N ALA A 92 -7.76 9.11 -15.91
CA ALA A 92 -7.99 8.99 -17.34
C ALA A 92 -6.72 8.79 -18.19
N GLN A 93 -5.56 9.26 -17.71
CA GLN A 93 -4.31 9.20 -18.49
C GLN A 93 -3.54 7.89 -18.29
N PHE A 94 -3.43 7.42 -17.07
CA PHE A 94 -2.77 6.15 -16.72
C PHE A 94 -3.18 5.69 -15.33
N SER A 95 -2.89 4.43 -15.04
CA SER A 95 -3.10 3.82 -13.73
C SER A 95 -1.93 2.93 -13.33
N VAL A 96 -1.83 2.65 -12.03
CA VAL A 96 -0.92 1.68 -11.43
C VAL A 96 -1.73 0.76 -10.53
N ALA A 97 -1.72 -0.52 -10.83
CA ALA A 97 -2.48 -1.54 -10.11
C ALA A 97 -1.63 -2.32 -9.11
N THR A 98 -2.29 -2.99 -8.17
CA THR A 98 -1.72 -3.90 -7.16
C THR A 98 -0.70 -3.19 -6.23
N VAL A 99 -1.00 -1.95 -5.84
CA VAL A 99 -0.07 -1.09 -5.09
C VAL A 99 0.05 -1.43 -3.61
N GLU A 100 -0.89 -2.17 -3.04
CA GLU A 100 -1.04 -2.44 -1.60
C GLU A 100 0.19 -3.08 -0.95
N HIS A 101 0.79 -4.08 -1.57
CA HIS A 101 1.97 -4.79 -1.02
C HIS A 101 3.20 -3.87 -0.90
N CYS A 102 3.46 -3.09 -1.94
CA CYS A 102 4.54 -2.11 -1.94
C CYS A 102 4.27 -0.99 -0.93
N LEU A 103 3.08 -0.41 -0.95
CA LEU A 103 2.73 0.71 -0.06
C LEU A 103 2.73 0.31 1.42
N SER A 104 2.40 -0.92 1.75
CA SER A 104 2.48 -1.43 3.12
C SER A 104 3.92 -1.44 3.64
N ALA A 105 4.88 -1.86 2.82
CA ALA A 105 6.31 -1.80 3.15
C ALA A 105 6.81 -0.37 3.35
N LEU A 106 6.42 0.57 2.46
CA LEU A 106 6.77 1.99 2.63
C LEU A 106 6.20 2.58 3.92
N SER A 107 4.95 2.26 4.23
CA SER A 107 4.27 2.72 5.44
C SER A 107 4.96 2.21 6.71
N ALA A 108 5.32 0.92 6.75
CA ALA A 108 6.01 0.29 7.87
C ALA A 108 7.37 0.95 8.14
N LEU A 109 8.14 1.22 7.08
CA LEU A 109 9.43 1.90 7.15
C LEU A 109 9.33 3.41 7.36
N ARG A 110 8.11 3.96 7.36
CA ARG A 110 7.85 5.40 7.50
C ARG A 110 8.59 6.23 6.46
N ILE A 111 8.60 5.77 5.20
CA ILE A 111 9.16 6.52 4.08
C ILE A 111 8.14 7.58 3.65
N ASP A 112 8.56 8.83 3.67
CA ASP A 112 7.70 9.98 3.37
C ASP A 112 7.86 10.45 1.92
N ASN A 113 9.06 10.34 1.35
CA ASN A 113 9.39 10.92 0.06
C ASN A 113 10.09 9.89 -0.83
N LEU A 114 9.50 9.57 -1.98
CA LEU A 114 10.01 8.56 -2.88
C LEU A 114 9.46 8.72 -4.29
N PHE A 115 10.29 8.58 -5.31
CA PHE A 115 9.83 8.29 -6.66
C PHE A 115 9.90 6.78 -6.91
N ILE A 116 8.85 6.23 -7.50
CA ILE A 116 8.72 4.82 -7.84
C ILE A 116 8.47 4.74 -9.34
N GLU A 117 9.54 4.53 -10.11
CA GLU A 117 9.43 4.33 -11.54
C GLU A 117 9.06 2.88 -11.84
N LEU A 118 8.12 2.70 -12.78
CA LEU A 118 7.72 1.37 -13.26
C LEU A 118 7.58 1.38 -14.79
N ASP A 119 7.86 0.24 -15.41
CA ASP A 119 7.82 0.02 -16.86
C ASP A 119 6.55 -0.71 -17.31
N GLY A 120 5.49 -0.65 -16.52
CA GLY A 120 4.19 -1.27 -16.82
C GLY A 120 3.07 -0.71 -15.94
N PRO A 121 1.81 -1.14 -16.18
CA PRO A 121 0.65 -0.63 -15.45
C PRO A 121 0.40 -1.32 -14.11
N GLU A 122 1.21 -2.32 -13.74
CA GLU A 122 1.00 -3.13 -12.54
C GLU A 122 2.32 -3.36 -11.81
N ILE A 123 2.30 -3.29 -10.49
CA ILE A 123 3.46 -3.59 -9.63
C ILE A 123 3.73 -5.09 -9.62
N PRO A 124 5.00 -5.53 -9.60
CA PRO A 124 5.32 -6.96 -9.48
C PRO A 124 4.78 -7.53 -8.18
N ILE A 125 4.14 -8.70 -8.28
CA ILE A 125 3.56 -9.38 -7.10
C ILE A 125 4.63 -10.07 -6.24
N CYS A 126 5.81 -10.36 -6.81
CA CYS A 126 6.89 -11.09 -6.17
C CYS A 126 6.42 -12.45 -5.62
N ASP A 127 6.61 -12.74 -4.34
CA ASP A 127 6.14 -13.95 -3.68
C ASP A 127 4.68 -13.85 -3.16
N GLY A 128 4.01 -12.73 -3.43
CA GLY A 128 2.66 -12.46 -2.94
C GLY A 128 2.60 -11.77 -1.59
N SER A 129 3.74 -11.38 -1.02
CA SER A 129 3.87 -10.66 0.25
C SER A 129 4.47 -9.26 0.07
N ALA A 130 4.75 -8.57 1.18
CA ALA A 130 5.47 -7.30 1.17
C ALA A 130 7.00 -7.47 1.36
N GLN A 131 7.49 -8.71 1.53
CA GLN A 131 8.85 -9.00 1.99
C GLN A 131 9.93 -8.53 1.02
N ASP A 132 9.74 -8.75 -0.29
CA ASP A 132 10.73 -8.37 -1.31
C ASP A 132 10.89 -6.85 -1.39
N PHE A 133 9.80 -6.09 -1.26
CA PHE A 133 9.85 -4.63 -1.21
C PHE A 133 10.58 -4.16 0.05
N LEU A 134 10.23 -4.73 1.21
CA LEU A 134 10.86 -4.42 2.48
C LEU A 134 12.36 -4.71 2.45
N ALA A 135 12.77 -5.88 1.95
CA ALA A 135 14.17 -6.29 1.82
C ALA A 135 14.95 -5.36 0.87
N ALA A 136 14.36 -4.97 -0.26
CA ALA A 136 14.99 -4.05 -1.21
C ALA A 136 15.24 -2.67 -0.60
N LEU A 137 14.29 -2.16 0.19
CA LEU A 137 14.39 -0.86 0.86
C LEU A 137 15.37 -0.90 2.04
N HIS A 138 15.36 -1.95 2.85
CA HIS A 138 16.33 -2.13 3.94
C HIS A 138 17.77 -2.23 3.43
N ARG A 139 17.98 -2.91 2.30
CA ARG A 139 19.31 -3.10 1.70
C ARG A 139 20.02 -1.79 1.40
N VAL A 140 19.28 -0.78 0.93
CA VAL A 140 19.84 0.53 0.60
C VAL A 140 19.83 1.50 1.78
N GLY A 141 19.08 1.19 2.83
CA GLY A 141 18.96 2.00 4.04
C GLY A 141 18.14 3.27 3.85
N LEU A 142 17.74 3.84 4.97
CA LEU A 142 16.94 5.07 5.03
C LEU A 142 17.81 6.27 5.40
N VAL A 143 17.34 7.46 5.02
CA VAL A 143 17.97 8.75 5.36
C VAL A 143 16.90 9.66 5.93
N GLU A 144 17.16 10.26 7.08
CA GLU A 144 16.37 11.35 7.62
C GLU A 144 16.67 12.64 6.86
N GLN A 145 15.62 13.42 6.63
CA GLN A 145 15.66 14.70 5.92
C GLN A 145 15.46 15.85 6.92
N ASP A 146 15.70 17.08 6.48
CA ASP A 146 15.68 18.29 7.33
C ASP A 146 14.27 18.84 7.63
N GLN A 147 13.22 18.15 7.20
CA GLN A 147 11.83 18.59 7.39
C GLN A 147 11.08 17.70 8.38
N PRO A 148 10.20 18.28 9.21
CA PRO A 148 9.38 17.53 10.13
C PRO A 148 8.39 16.65 9.38
N ARG A 149 8.18 15.44 9.91
CA ARG A 149 7.15 14.54 9.40
C ARG A 149 5.76 15.09 9.68
N LYS A 150 4.87 14.97 8.71
CA LYS A 150 3.46 15.35 8.86
C LYS A 150 2.65 14.17 9.39
N TYR A 151 1.81 14.43 10.38
CA TYR A 151 0.93 13.44 10.98
C TYR A 151 -0.53 13.84 10.79
N CYS A 152 -1.37 12.84 10.52
CA CYS A 152 -2.81 12.98 10.60
C CYS A 152 -3.29 12.31 11.89
N TYR A 153 -4.06 13.01 12.70
CA TYR A 153 -4.65 12.47 13.92
C TYR A 153 -6.16 12.31 13.75
N VAL A 154 -6.64 11.16 14.16
CA VAL A 154 -8.06 10.91 14.33
C VAL A 154 -8.50 11.60 15.61
N THR A 155 -9.40 12.58 15.52
CA THR A 155 -9.87 13.37 16.69
C THR A 155 -11.16 12.85 17.26
N GLN A 156 -11.92 12.07 16.50
CA GLN A 156 -13.18 11.44 16.92
C GLN A 156 -13.38 10.10 16.21
N ALA A 157 -14.19 9.24 16.80
CA ALA A 157 -14.51 7.96 16.18
C ALA A 157 -15.28 8.16 14.86
N VAL A 158 -14.91 7.38 13.84
CA VAL A 158 -15.61 7.32 12.54
C VAL A 158 -15.94 5.88 12.25
N TYR A 159 -17.17 5.62 11.85
CA TYR A 159 -17.68 4.30 11.53
C TYR A 159 -18.16 4.27 10.08
N PHE A 160 -17.90 3.17 9.42
CA PHE A 160 -18.36 2.87 8.07
C PHE A 160 -18.90 1.44 8.03
N SER A 161 -19.99 1.22 7.29
CA SER A 161 -20.55 -0.12 7.05
C SER A 161 -21.10 -0.23 5.63
N GLU A 162 -20.88 -1.38 5.00
CA GLU A 162 -21.40 -1.73 3.69
C GLU A 162 -21.79 -3.21 3.71
N GLY A 163 -23.09 -3.50 3.77
CA GLY A 163 -23.58 -4.86 4.01
C GLY A 163 -23.05 -5.42 5.33
N GLU A 164 -22.40 -6.56 5.28
CA GLU A 164 -21.78 -7.19 6.47
C GLU A 164 -20.37 -6.66 6.78
N LYS A 165 -19.78 -5.85 5.88
CA LYS A 165 -18.46 -5.28 6.08
C LYS A 165 -18.53 -4.03 6.94
N GLN A 166 -17.63 -3.95 7.90
CA GLN A 166 -17.55 -2.81 8.82
C GLN A 166 -16.10 -2.33 8.92
N ALA A 167 -15.93 -1.04 9.02
CA ALA A 167 -14.67 -0.40 9.33
C ALA A 167 -14.89 0.74 10.33
N TYR A 168 -13.95 0.94 11.22
CA TYR A 168 -13.97 2.08 12.12
C TYR A 168 -12.56 2.57 12.40
N VAL A 169 -12.46 3.85 12.70
CA VAL A 169 -11.22 4.50 13.11
C VAL A 169 -11.51 5.26 14.40
N VAL A 170 -10.67 5.09 15.41
CA VAL A 170 -10.79 5.76 16.71
C VAL A 170 -9.49 6.47 17.08
N PRO A 171 -9.55 7.51 17.93
CA PRO A 171 -8.34 8.16 18.44
C PRO A 171 -7.41 7.14 19.11
N TYR A 172 -6.12 7.17 18.75
CA TYR A 172 -5.10 6.30 19.31
C TYR A 172 -3.70 6.95 19.20
N HIS A 173 -2.82 6.66 20.18
CA HIS A 173 -1.42 7.08 20.14
C HIS A 173 -0.57 6.08 19.36
N GLY A 174 -0.47 6.25 18.04
CA GLY A 174 0.24 5.36 17.14
C GLY A 174 -0.64 4.87 16.00
N LEU A 175 -0.29 3.74 15.43
CA LEU A 175 -1.12 3.01 14.46
C LEU A 175 -1.35 1.59 14.99
N ARG A 176 -2.59 1.27 15.33
CA ARG A 176 -3.02 -0.07 15.71
C ARG A 176 -4.04 -0.57 14.70
N LEU A 177 -3.84 -1.77 14.21
CA LEU A 177 -4.76 -2.45 13.30
C LEU A 177 -5.40 -3.64 14.02
N THR A 178 -6.72 -3.65 14.00
CA THR A 178 -7.53 -4.80 14.40
C THR A 178 -8.32 -5.24 13.18
N VAL A 179 -8.00 -6.39 12.62
CA VAL A 179 -8.64 -6.94 11.43
C VAL A 179 -9.27 -8.27 11.76
N THR A 180 -10.53 -8.44 11.38
CA THR A 180 -11.24 -9.72 11.46
C THR A 180 -11.71 -10.09 10.06
N ILE A 181 -11.43 -11.32 9.67
CA ILE A 181 -11.98 -11.94 8.45
C ILE A 181 -12.87 -13.10 8.88
N ASP A 182 -13.91 -13.38 8.10
CA ASP A 182 -14.81 -14.52 8.30
C ASP A 182 -15.18 -15.10 6.93
N PHE A 183 -14.59 -16.25 6.62
CA PHE A 183 -14.82 -16.94 5.34
C PHE A 183 -15.58 -18.24 5.60
N PRO A 184 -16.61 -18.56 4.80
CA PRO A 184 -17.30 -19.85 4.87
C PRO A 184 -16.41 -20.97 4.29
N HIS A 185 -15.23 -21.16 4.88
CA HIS A 185 -14.23 -22.13 4.45
C HIS A 185 -13.65 -22.87 5.67
N PRO A 186 -13.55 -24.21 5.65
CA PRO A 186 -13.20 -25.01 6.85
C PRO A 186 -11.78 -24.72 7.39
N VAL A 187 -10.86 -24.31 6.54
CA VAL A 187 -9.47 -23.99 6.93
C VAL A 187 -9.30 -22.52 7.28
N ILE A 188 -9.97 -21.60 6.57
CA ILE A 188 -9.84 -20.16 6.81
C ILE A 188 -10.70 -19.74 7.99
N GLY A 189 -12.02 -20.01 7.95
CA GLY A 189 -12.96 -19.67 9.01
C GLY A 189 -12.87 -18.21 9.45
N LYS A 190 -13.09 -18.01 10.74
CA LYS A 190 -12.96 -16.71 11.38
C LYS A 190 -11.57 -16.54 11.98
N GLN A 191 -10.87 -15.49 11.56
CA GLN A 191 -9.55 -15.14 12.07
C GLN A 191 -9.53 -13.66 12.48
N LYS A 192 -8.70 -13.35 13.46
CA LYS A 192 -8.51 -11.98 13.96
C LYS A 192 -7.02 -11.73 14.21
N ILE A 193 -6.54 -10.57 13.77
CA ILE A 193 -5.25 -10.01 14.17
C ILE A 193 -5.49 -8.67 14.87
N ASP A 194 -4.68 -8.38 15.87
CA ASP A 194 -4.69 -7.12 16.62
C ASP A 194 -3.24 -6.74 16.92
N LEU A 195 -2.73 -5.67 16.30
CA LEU A 195 -1.31 -5.38 16.26
C LEU A 195 -1.04 -3.88 16.23
N ASP A 196 -0.13 -3.43 17.09
CA ASP A 196 0.50 -2.10 16.97
C ASP A 196 1.55 -2.13 15.87
N ILE A 197 1.37 -1.26 14.85
CA ILE A 197 2.19 -1.26 13.64
C ILE A 197 3.40 -0.35 13.82
N ASN A 198 4.56 -0.96 13.69
CA ASN A 198 5.85 -0.33 13.55
C ASN A 198 6.75 -1.22 12.66
N ASP A 199 7.96 -0.79 12.34
CA ASP A 199 8.89 -1.54 11.49
C ASP A 199 9.11 -2.98 11.99
N GLN A 200 9.37 -3.15 13.29
CA GLN A 200 9.64 -4.46 13.88
C GLN A 200 8.41 -5.39 13.86
N SER A 201 7.25 -4.88 14.28
CA SER A 201 6.02 -5.70 14.31
C SER A 201 5.56 -6.04 12.89
N PHE A 202 5.65 -5.10 11.95
CA PHE A 202 5.33 -5.35 10.55
C PHE A 202 6.26 -6.41 9.95
N THR A 203 7.56 -6.27 10.13
CA THR A 203 8.57 -7.22 9.61
C THR A 203 8.34 -8.63 10.14
N ARG A 204 8.03 -8.77 11.44
CA ARG A 204 7.88 -10.07 12.08
C ARG A 204 6.55 -10.74 11.79
N GLU A 205 5.44 -9.97 11.77
CA GLU A 205 4.08 -10.52 11.78
C GLU A 205 3.35 -10.39 10.43
N LEU A 206 3.69 -9.39 9.61
CA LEU A 206 2.91 -9.06 8.42
C LEU A 206 3.70 -9.15 7.11
N ALA A 207 4.99 -8.81 7.11
CA ALA A 207 5.75 -8.67 5.87
C ALA A 207 5.75 -9.92 4.99
N SER A 208 5.75 -11.11 5.60
CA SER A 208 5.72 -12.41 4.92
C SER A 208 4.32 -12.97 4.68
N ALA A 209 3.28 -12.26 5.12
CA ALA A 209 1.90 -12.68 4.87
C ALA A 209 1.58 -12.56 3.38
N ARG A 210 1.23 -13.71 2.77
CA ARG A 210 0.98 -13.79 1.32
C ARG A 210 -0.49 -13.58 1.01
N THR A 211 -0.75 -12.97 -0.14
CA THR A 211 -2.09 -12.95 -0.73
C THR A 211 -2.57 -14.37 -1.02
N PHE A 212 -3.90 -14.56 -1.03
CA PHE A 212 -4.51 -15.85 -1.36
C PHE A 212 -5.67 -15.66 -2.34
N GLY A 213 -6.05 -16.75 -3.02
CA GLY A 213 -7.23 -16.80 -3.86
C GLY A 213 -7.76 -18.24 -3.92
N PHE A 214 -9.03 -18.39 -4.25
CA PHE A 214 -9.61 -19.71 -4.43
C PHE A 214 -9.32 -20.22 -5.85
N ILE A 215 -8.78 -21.42 -5.95
CA ILE A 215 -8.45 -22.05 -7.25
C ILE A 215 -9.68 -22.09 -8.17
N LYS A 216 -10.87 -22.35 -7.60
CA LYS A 216 -12.13 -22.35 -8.35
C LYS A 216 -12.47 -21.02 -9.04
N ASP A 217 -11.92 -19.91 -8.54
CA ASP A 217 -12.22 -18.58 -9.09
C ASP A 217 -11.21 -18.15 -10.16
N VAL A 218 -10.12 -18.89 -10.34
CA VAL A 218 -9.03 -18.54 -11.29
C VAL A 218 -9.52 -18.45 -12.73
N GLU A 219 -10.36 -19.40 -13.18
CA GLU A 219 -10.91 -19.37 -14.55
C GLU A 219 -11.83 -18.17 -14.76
N MET A 220 -12.67 -17.87 -13.78
CA MET A 220 -13.53 -16.68 -13.81
C MET A 220 -12.69 -15.39 -13.83
N LEU A 221 -11.64 -15.31 -13.03
CA LEU A 221 -10.73 -14.15 -13.02
C LEU A 221 -10.05 -14.00 -14.38
N LYS A 222 -9.55 -15.09 -14.96
CA LYS A 222 -8.94 -15.07 -16.31
C LYS A 222 -9.92 -14.63 -17.39
N SER A 223 -11.18 -15.04 -17.33
CA SER A 223 -12.20 -14.58 -18.28
C SER A 223 -12.48 -13.07 -18.18
N ARG A 224 -12.15 -12.45 -17.03
CA ARG A 224 -12.23 -11.00 -16.79
C ARG A 224 -10.92 -10.26 -17.06
N GLY A 225 -9.90 -10.93 -17.60
CA GLY A 225 -8.59 -10.32 -17.87
C GLY A 225 -7.68 -10.20 -16.64
N LEU A 226 -7.93 -10.99 -15.60
CA LEU A 226 -7.19 -10.97 -14.33
C LEU A 226 -6.48 -12.30 -14.08
N ALA A 227 -5.56 -12.33 -13.09
CA ALA A 227 -4.87 -13.51 -12.61
C ALA A 227 -4.02 -14.27 -13.66
N PHE A 228 -3.56 -13.61 -14.73
CA PHE A 228 -2.69 -14.24 -15.72
C PHE A 228 -1.31 -14.58 -15.19
N GLY A 229 -0.81 -13.85 -14.19
CA GLY A 229 0.46 -14.10 -13.53
C GLY A 229 0.33 -14.85 -12.20
N ALA A 230 -0.88 -15.21 -11.78
CA ALA A 230 -1.10 -15.91 -10.54
C ALA A 230 -0.57 -17.36 -10.59
N SER A 231 0.18 -17.74 -9.57
CA SER A 231 0.73 -19.10 -9.37
C SER A 231 0.83 -19.42 -7.88
N LEU A 232 1.08 -20.67 -7.52
CA LEU A 232 1.32 -21.07 -6.12
C LEU A 232 2.62 -20.47 -5.55
N GLU A 233 3.50 -19.95 -6.39
CA GLU A 233 4.72 -19.25 -5.96
C GLU A 233 4.42 -17.84 -5.44
N ASN A 234 3.33 -17.20 -5.90
CA ASN A 234 2.98 -15.81 -5.56
C ASN A 234 1.58 -15.62 -4.97
N ALA A 235 0.82 -16.68 -4.79
CA ALA A 235 -0.45 -16.67 -4.08
C ALA A 235 -0.69 -18.03 -3.41
N ILE A 236 -1.38 -18.03 -2.27
CA ILE A 236 -1.87 -19.25 -1.64
C ILE A 236 -3.18 -19.63 -2.32
N GLY A 237 -3.29 -20.91 -2.76
CA GLY A 237 -4.45 -21.47 -3.43
C GLY A 237 -5.29 -22.41 -2.57
#